data_50fdd549be892e0ea349858512212dba
#
_entry.id   50fdd549be892e0ea349858512212dba
#
_cell.length_a   1.000
_cell.length_b   1.000
_cell.length_c   1.000
_cell.angle_alpha   90.00
_cell.angle_beta   90.00
_cell.angle_gamma   90.00
#
_symmetry.space_group_name_H-M   'P 1'
#
loop_
_entity.id
_entity.type
_entity.pdbx_description
1 polymer ?
#
loop_
_entity_poly.entity_id
_entity_poly.type
_entity_poly.pdbx_seq_one_letter_code
_entity_poly.pdbx_strand_id
1 'polypeptide(L)'
;MAGAGIIGLGHYAPQRVVTNKELEQRLQMPAEVILERCGIRQRHVAAPEEATSDLALQAARKALADAGLEASELDLIIVATSTSDRLSPGSAVSVQAGLGATKAAAFDLLAACSGFVYGLV
;
A
#
# COMPACT_ATOMS: atom_id res chain seq x y z
N MET A 1 -10.38 6.88 29.05
CA MET A 1 -10.46 6.93 27.58
C MET A 1 -9.64 5.77 27.04
N ALA A 2 -10.22 4.90 26.22
CA ALA A 2 -9.46 3.89 25.53
C ALA A 2 -8.62 4.61 24.45
N GLY A 3 -7.29 4.45 24.50
CA GLY A 3 -6.40 5.00 23.49
C GLY A 3 -6.38 4.07 22.26
N ALA A 4 -6.20 4.64 21.07
CA ALA A 4 -5.87 3.88 19.87
C ALA A 4 -4.35 3.68 19.80
N GLY A 5 -3.91 2.54 19.29
CA GLY A 5 -2.50 2.22 19.12
C GLY A 5 -2.25 1.35 17.90
N ILE A 6 -1.05 1.44 17.32
CA ILE A 6 -0.61 0.55 16.26
C ILE A 6 -0.07 -0.71 16.93
N ILE A 7 -0.63 -1.88 16.58
CA ILE A 7 -0.28 -3.17 17.18
C ILE A 7 0.39 -4.13 16.20
N GLY A 8 0.45 -3.79 14.91
CA GLY A 8 1.14 -4.57 13.90
C GLY A 8 1.45 -3.74 12.66
N LEU A 9 2.56 -4.07 12.02
CA LEU A 9 3.03 -3.42 10.81
C LEU A 9 3.35 -4.46 9.73
N GLY A 10 3.04 -4.13 8.49
CA GLY A 10 3.37 -4.95 7.34
C GLY A 10 3.69 -4.10 6.12
N HIS A 11 4.61 -4.58 5.31
CA HIS A 11 4.94 -3.93 4.04
C HIS A 11 5.12 -4.95 2.93
N TYR A 12 4.90 -4.51 1.72
CA TYR A 12 5.22 -5.26 0.52
C TYR A 12 5.83 -4.30 -0.52
N ALA A 13 6.83 -4.78 -1.21
CA ALA A 13 7.42 -4.11 -2.35
C ALA A 13 7.48 -5.09 -3.52
N PRO A 14 7.03 -4.71 -4.73
CA PRO A 14 7.17 -5.53 -5.93
C PRO A 14 8.61 -5.95 -6.18
N GLN A 15 8.81 -7.05 -6.91
CA GLN A 15 10.16 -7.62 -7.09
C GLN A 15 11.04 -6.79 -8.02
N ARG A 16 10.44 -6.13 -9.04
CA ARG A 16 11.20 -5.33 -10.00
C ARG A 16 11.75 -4.06 -9.35
N VAL A 17 13.08 -3.95 -9.35
CA VAL A 17 13.80 -2.75 -8.91
C VAL A 17 14.17 -1.91 -10.12
N VAL A 18 13.86 -0.61 -10.07
CA VAL A 18 14.29 0.39 -11.05
C VAL A 18 15.23 1.37 -10.38
N THR A 19 16.48 1.41 -10.83
CA THR A 19 17.53 2.30 -10.31
C THR A 19 17.45 3.68 -10.96
N ASN A 20 18.11 4.69 -10.34
CA ASN A 20 18.26 6.00 -10.96
C ASN A 20 19.02 5.93 -12.29
N LYS A 21 20.00 5.01 -12.40
CA LYS A 21 20.75 4.81 -13.62
C LYS A 21 19.88 4.29 -14.78
N GLU A 22 18.91 3.43 -14.49
CA GLU A 22 17.94 2.98 -15.49
C GLU A 22 17.01 4.14 -15.91
N LEU A 23 16.65 5.03 -14.99
CA LEU A 23 15.81 6.19 -15.29
C LEU A 23 16.55 7.30 -16.03
N GLU A 24 17.87 7.40 -15.90
CA GLU A 24 18.70 8.41 -16.53
C GLU A 24 18.44 8.51 -18.04
N GLN A 25 18.37 7.36 -18.73
CA GLN A 25 18.09 7.30 -20.15
C GLN A 25 16.68 7.79 -20.51
N ARG A 26 15.68 7.48 -19.68
CA ARG A 26 14.29 7.85 -19.93
C ARG A 26 13.99 9.32 -19.64
N LEU A 27 14.62 9.85 -18.59
CA LEU A 27 14.37 11.20 -18.09
C LEU A 27 15.36 12.23 -18.68
N GLN A 28 16.41 11.76 -19.36
CA GLN A 28 17.53 12.61 -19.81
C GLN A 28 18.11 13.47 -18.66
N MET A 29 18.20 12.86 -17.49
CA MET A 29 18.64 13.51 -16.26
C MET A 29 19.65 12.58 -15.54
N PRO A 30 20.84 13.06 -15.15
CA PRO A 30 21.84 12.27 -14.45
C PRO A 30 21.31 11.65 -13.16
N ALA A 31 21.71 10.41 -12.88
CA ALA A 31 21.27 9.66 -11.70
C ALA A 31 21.54 10.40 -10.38
N GLU A 32 22.67 11.13 -10.33
CA GLU A 32 23.07 11.94 -9.19
C GLU A 32 22.10 13.08 -8.93
N VAL A 33 21.62 13.73 -10.00
CA VAL A 33 20.62 14.82 -9.91
C VAL A 33 19.28 14.30 -9.39
N ILE A 34 18.88 13.10 -9.80
CA ILE A 34 17.67 12.45 -9.27
C ILE A 34 17.84 12.22 -7.77
N LEU A 35 18.96 11.65 -7.35
CA LEU A 35 19.26 11.39 -5.95
C LEU A 35 19.28 12.67 -5.12
N GLU A 36 19.92 13.72 -5.63
CA GLU A 36 20.06 15.00 -4.95
C GLU A 36 18.69 15.68 -4.73
N ARG A 37 17.80 15.60 -5.72
CA ARG A 37 16.45 16.22 -5.65
C ARG A 37 15.46 15.48 -4.76
N CYS A 38 15.49 14.15 -4.69
CA CYS A 38 14.45 13.38 -4.01
C CYS A 38 14.97 12.41 -2.94
N GLY A 39 16.30 12.23 -2.82
CA GLY A 39 16.88 11.28 -1.87
C GLY A 39 16.65 9.80 -2.20
N ILE A 40 15.96 9.49 -3.31
CA ILE A 40 15.57 8.13 -3.70
C ILE A 40 16.65 7.53 -4.59
N ARG A 41 17.22 6.39 -4.19
CA ARG A 41 18.23 5.65 -4.95
C ARG A 41 17.63 4.69 -5.96
N GLN A 42 16.52 4.06 -5.58
CA GLN A 42 15.80 3.07 -6.39
C GLN A 42 14.32 3.04 -5.97
N ARG A 43 13.47 2.49 -6.82
CA ARG A 43 12.06 2.21 -6.53
C ARG A 43 11.69 0.83 -7.01
N HIS A 44 10.65 0.28 -6.40
CA HIS A 44 10.03 -0.95 -6.85
C HIS A 44 8.86 -0.60 -7.79
N VAL A 45 8.67 -1.38 -8.81
CA VAL A 45 7.62 -1.20 -9.80
C VAL A 45 6.80 -2.48 -9.89
N ALA A 46 5.50 -2.34 -9.75
CA ALA A 46 4.56 -3.45 -9.87
C ALA A 46 4.67 -4.11 -11.25
N ALA A 47 4.50 -5.42 -11.29
CA ALA A 47 4.35 -6.14 -12.55
C ALA A 47 3.02 -5.73 -13.24
N PRO A 48 2.88 -5.94 -14.55
CA PRO A 48 1.65 -5.58 -15.29
C PRO A 48 0.38 -6.22 -14.73
N GLU A 49 0.50 -7.37 -14.09
CA GLU A 49 -0.56 -8.14 -13.47
C GLU A 49 -0.81 -7.78 -11.99
N GLU A 50 0.06 -6.99 -11.36
CA GLU A 50 -0.08 -6.56 -9.97
C GLU A 50 -0.86 -5.25 -9.89
N ALA A 51 -2.02 -5.30 -9.28
CA ALA A 51 -2.85 -4.14 -8.97
C ALA A 51 -2.58 -3.59 -7.55
N THR A 52 -3.11 -2.43 -7.23
CA THR A 52 -2.99 -1.82 -5.90
C THR A 52 -3.52 -2.75 -4.80
N SER A 53 -4.63 -3.44 -5.05
CA SER A 53 -5.18 -4.40 -4.08
C SER A 53 -4.28 -5.59 -3.82
N ASP A 54 -3.54 -6.07 -4.83
CA ASP A 54 -2.60 -7.19 -4.67
C ASP A 54 -1.46 -6.80 -3.74
N LEU A 55 -0.89 -5.60 -3.94
CA LEU A 55 0.16 -5.07 -3.09
C LEU A 55 -0.33 -4.87 -1.65
N ALA A 56 -1.51 -4.25 -1.50
CA ALA A 56 -2.13 -4.01 -0.21
C ALA A 56 -2.45 -5.31 0.54
N LEU A 57 -2.93 -6.34 -0.17
CA LEU A 57 -3.22 -7.66 0.39
C LEU A 57 -1.97 -8.33 0.99
N GLN A 58 -0.83 -8.26 0.28
CA GLN A 58 0.42 -8.81 0.78
C GLN A 58 0.92 -8.07 2.03
N ALA A 59 0.82 -6.74 2.03
CA ALA A 59 1.16 -5.93 3.20
C ALA A 59 0.24 -6.20 4.39
N ALA A 60 -1.08 -6.31 4.15
CA ALA A 60 -2.07 -6.59 5.18
C ALA A 60 -1.87 -7.96 5.84
N ARG A 61 -1.57 -9.00 5.06
CA ARG A 61 -1.24 -10.33 5.61
C ARG A 61 -0.05 -10.29 6.57
N LYS A 62 0.98 -9.50 6.23
CA LYS A 62 2.15 -9.33 7.10
C LYS A 62 1.81 -8.54 8.36
N ALA A 63 0.99 -7.50 8.24
CA ALA A 63 0.54 -6.72 9.40
C ALA A 63 -0.29 -7.57 10.37
N LEU A 64 -1.20 -8.40 9.87
CA LEU A 64 -1.97 -9.35 10.69
C LEU A 64 -1.07 -10.36 11.40
N ALA A 65 -0.10 -10.93 10.66
CA ALA A 65 0.86 -11.87 11.26
C ALA A 65 1.72 -11.20 12.35
N ASP A 66 2.15 -9.97 12.15
CA ASP A 66 2.91 -9.20 13.14
C ASP A 66 2.08 -8.86 14.37
N ALA A 67 0.79 -8.52 14.17
CA ALA A 67 -0.15 -8.25 15.25
C ALA A 67 -0.63 -9.53 15.99
N GLY A 68 -0.43 -10.72 15.42
CA GLY A 68 -0.99 -11.96 15.93
C GLY A 68 -2.51 -12.04 15.84
N LEU A 69 -3.11 -11.37 14.84
CA LEU A 69 -4.55 -11.30 14.61
C LEU A 69 -4.99 -12.14 13.40
N GLU A 70 -6.20 -12.68 13.52
CA GLU A 70 -6.89 -13.32 12.40
C GLU A 70 -7.73 -12.29 11.61
N ALA A 71 -7.90 -12.52 10.31
CA ALA A 71 -8.69 -11.63 9.46
C ALA A 71 -10.17 -11.50 9.91
N SER A 72 -10.70 -12.51 10.59
CA SER A 72 -12.05 -12.51 11.15
C SER A 72 -12.26 -11.56 12.34
N GLU A 73 -11.16 -11.04 12.90
CA GLU A 73 -11.17 -10.07 14.02
C GLU A 73 -11.18 -8.63 13.53
N LEU A 74 -11.02 -8.41 12.22
CA LEU A 74 -11.08 -7.07 11.64
C LEU A 74 -12.52 -6.55 11.57
N ASP A 75 -12.72 -5.31 12.02
CA ASP A 75 -13.98 -4.58 11.90
C ASP A 75 -13.99 -3.64 10.68
N LEU A 76 -12.79 -3.15 10.29
CA LEU A 76 -12.68 -2.16 9.22
C LEU A 76 -11.37 -2.32 8.44
N ILE A 77 -11.45 -2.17 7.13
CA ILE A 77 -10.32 -2.11 6.21
C ILE A 77 -10.39 -0.80 5.44
N ILE A 78 -9.35 0.01 5.54
CA ILE A 78 -9.20 1.25 4.79
C ILE A 78 -7.98 1.11 3.86
N VAL A 79 -8.18 1.28 2.57
CA VAL A 79 -7.08 1.39 1.61
C VAL A 79 -6.93 2.84 1.18
N ALA A 80 -5.92 3.51 1.72
CA ALA A 80 -5.61 4.89 1.37
C ALA A 80 -4.78 4.91 0.07
N THR A 81 -5.42 5.19 -1.05
CA THR A 81 -4.77 5.18 -2.37
C THR A 81 -5.39 6.18 -3.33
N SER A 82 -4.58 6.70 -4.25
CA SER A 82 -5.02 7.49 -5.41
C SER A 82 -5.03 6.67 -6.70
N THR A 83 -4.68 5.38 -6.63
CA THR A 83 -4.56 4.45 -7.76
C THR A 83 -5.36 3.18 -7.50
N SER A 84 -6.64 3.33 -7.13
CA SER A 84 -7.54 2.19 -6.95
C SER A 84 -7.62 1.36 -8.23
N ASP A 85 -7.78 0.05 -8.08
CA ASP A 85 -7.85 -0.88 -9.23
C ASP A 85 -9.00 -0.54 -10.17
N ARG A 86 -10.09 -0.07 -9.58
CA ARG A 86 -11.32 0.36 -10.27
C ARG A 86 -12.08 1.36 -9.39
N LEU A 87 -13.02 2.06 -10.01
CA LEU A 87 -13.84 3.04 -9.30
C LEU A 87 -14.78 2.35 -8.29
N SER A 88 -15.35 1.20 -8.67
CA SER A 88 -16.26 0.42 -7.81
C SER A 88 -16.36 -1.02 -8.33
N PRO A 89 -16.34 -2.03 -7.43
CA PRO A 89 -15.98 -1.93 -6.01
C PRO A 89 -14.52 -1.49 -5.82
N GLY A 90 -14.22 -0.77 -4.73
CA GLY A 90 -12.89 -0.26 -4.45
C GLY A 90 -11.86 -1.35 -4.13
N SER A 91 -10.56 -0.98 -4.11
CA SER A 91 -9.46 -1.88 -3.81
C SER A 91 -9.55 -2.49 -2.40
N ALA A 92 -10.11 -1.75 -1.43
CA ALA A 92 -10.32 -2.26 -0.07
C ALA A 92 -11.25 -3.48 -0.03
N VAL A 93 -12.25 -3.53 -0.91
CA VAL A 93 -13.16 -4.69 -1.02
C VAL A 93 -12.42 -5.92 -1.58
N SER A 94 -11.50 -5.72 -2.53
CA SER A 94 -10.63 -6.79 -3.04
C SER A 94 -9.69 -7.32 -1.95
N VAL A 95 -9.12 -6.42 -1.13
CA VAL A 95 -8.30 -6.80 0.03
C VAL A 95 -9.11 -7.57 1.06
N GLN A 96 -10.32 -7.09 1.40
CA GLN A 96 -11.25 -7.76 2.31
C GLN A 96 -11.54 -9.21 1.86
N ALA A 97 -11.88 -9.38 0.59
CA ALA A 97 -12.15 -10.69 0.01
C ALA A 97 -10.91 -11.59 0.05
N GLY A 98 -9.74 -11.04 -0.34
CA GLY A 98 -8.45 -11.76 -0.34
C GLY A 98 -7.94 -12.18 1.04
N LEU A 99 -8.32 -11.46 2.08
CA LEU A 99 -8.05 -11.81 3.49
C LEU A 99 -9.09 -12.80 4.06
N GLY A 100 -10.27 -12.88 3.49
CA GLY A 100 -11.40 -13.58 4.08
C GLY A 100 -12.01 -12.84 5.28
N ALA A 101 -11.85 -11.52 5.36
CA ALA A 101 -12.34 -10.67 6.44
C ALA A 101 -13.84 -10.36 6.29
N THR A 102 -14.68 -11.38 6.38
CA THR A 102 -16.11 -11.33 6.03
C THR A 102 -16.95 -10.39 6.90
N LYS A 103 -16.47 -10.01 8.09
CA LYS A 103 -17.15 -9.12 9.02
C LYS A 103 -16.75 -7.66 8.87
N ALA A 104 -15.56 -7.40 8.32
CA ALA A 104 -15.01 -6.05 8.21
C ALA A 104 -15.83 -5.20 7.22
N ALA A 105 -16.06 -3.95 7.52
CA ALA A 105 -16.39 -2.96 6.50
C ALA A 105 -15.13 -2.64 5.67
N ALA A 106 -15.30 -2.22 4.40
CA ALA A 106 -14.16 -1.93 3.55
C ALA A 106 -14.45 -0.74 2.63
N PHE A 107 -13.54 0.24 2.58
CA PHE A 107 -13.63 1.35 1.65
C PHE A 107 -12.25 1.92 1.29
N ASP A 108 -12.16 2.53 0.12
CA ASP A 108 -10.98 3.28 -0.30
C ASP A 108 -11.04 4.71 0.22
N LEU A 109 -9.90 5.23 0.66
CA LEU A 109 -9.73 6.60 1.11
C LEU A 109 -8.86 7.36 0.11
N LEU A 110 -9.48 8.29 -0.62
CA LEU A 110 -8.81 9.11 -1.61
C LEU A 110 -8.45 10.48 -1.01
N ALA A 111 -7.27 10.58 -0.41
CA ALA A 111 -6.78 11.81 0.22
C ALA A 111 -5.29 12.09 -0.10
N ALA A 112 -4.80 11.58 -1.21
CA ALA A 112 -3.42 11.73 -1.68
C ALA A 112 -2.40 11.51 -0.54
N CYS A 113 -1.45 12.44 -0.36
CA CYS A 113 -0.38 12.32 0.66
C CYS A 113 -0.90 12.31 2.11
N SER A 114 -2.14 12.75 2.36
CA SER A 114 -2.76 12.77 3.69
C SER A 114 -3.52 11.48 4.03
N GLY A 115 -3.64 10.54 3.06
CA GLY A 115 -4.46 9.35 3.20
C GLY A 115 -4.09 8.49 4.41
N PHE A 116 -2.81 8.28 4.67
CA PHE A 116 -2.37 7.53 5.85
C PHE A 116 -2.82 8.18 7.16
N VAL A 117 -2.63 9.49 7.29
CA VAL A 117 -3.02 10.22 8.52
C VAL A 117 -4.53 10.18 8.72
N TYR A 118 -5.30 10.39 7.66
CA TYR A 118 -6.76 10.33 7.74
C TYR A 118 -7.30 8.92 8.01
N GLY A 119 -6.56 7.90 7.60
CA GLY A 119 -6.92 6.52 7.93
C GLY A 119 -6.70 6.15 9.40
N LEU A 120 -5.92 6.96 10.16
CA LEU A 120 -5.66 6.75 11.59
C LEU A 120 -6.62 7.55 12.51
N VAL A 121 -7.38 8.49 11.97
CA VAL A 121 -8.31 9.35 12.71
C VAL A 121 -9.71 8.78 12.69
#